data_25deb238186d0ce5c768bafe339ec263
#
_entry.id   25deb238186d0ce5c768bafe339ec263
#
_cell.length_a   1.000
_cell.length_b   1.000
_cell.length_c   1.000
_cell.angle_alpha   90.00
_cell.angle_beta   90.00
_cell.angle_gamma   90.00
#
_symmetry.space_group_name_H-M   'P 1'
#
loop_
_entity.id
_entity.type
_entity.pdbx_description
1 polymer ?
#
loop_
_entity_poly.entity_id
_entity_poly.type
_entity_poly.pdbx_seq_one_letter_code
_entity_poly.pdbx_strand_id
1 'polypeptide(L)'
;MKTVAWNPELALDIIAGHQRRPERLVQILVDLVRRFGHVPEDATALLADELNLSRADVHGVISYYHDFRRQPPGRHVLKVCQAEACRAVGAAALGDDIRSVTGLAIGEASETLSVEAVYCLGNCALGPAAMLDGKPVARLDRERLETLVADLEEAVS
;
A
#
# COMPACT_ATOMS: atom_id res chain seq x y z
N MET A 1 -3.88 5.77 -10.84
CA MET A 1 -2.99 5.39 -11.98
C MET A 1 -3.26 3.94 -12.30
N LYS A 2 -3.59 3.59 -13.57
CA LYS A 2 -3.88 2.17 -13.90
C LYS A 2 -2.58 1.37 -13.81
N THR A 3 -2.52 0.41 -12.92
CA THR A 3 -1.43 -0.58 -12.85
C THR A 3 -1.56 -1.58 -14.00
N VAL A 4 -0.45 -2.16 -14.41
CA VAL A 4 -0.42 -3.22 -15.42
C VAL A 4 0.05 -4.53 -14.79
N ALA A 5 -0.28 -5.65 -15.41
CA ALA A 5 0.23 -6.95 -14.99
C ALA A 5 1.77 -6.95 -14.98
N TRP A 6 2.35 -7.76 -14.09
CA TRP A 6 3.80 -7.92 -14.02
C TRP A 6 4.38 -8.35 -15.37
N ASN A 7 5.41 -7.64 -15.80
CA ASN A 7 6.15 -7.93 -17.02
C ASN A 7 7.66 -7.69 -16.75
N PRO A 8 8.51 -8.73 -16.85
CA PRO A 8 9.94 -8.60 -16.60
C PRO A 8 10.65 -7.63 -17.54
N GLU A 9 10.23 -7.52 -18.80
CA GLU A 9 10.86 -6.61 -19.78
C GLU A 9 10.63 -5.15 -19.37
N LEU A 10 9.40 -4.79 -18.97
CA LEU A 10 9.11 -3.46 -18.45
C LEU A 10 9.84 -3.16 -17.13
N ALA A 11 10.08 -4.18 -16.31
CA ALA A 11 10.87 -4.03 -15.10
C ALA A 11 12.35 -3.76 -15.44
N LEU A 12 12.91 -4.44 -16.43
CA LEU A 12 14.26 -4.19 -16.93
C LEU A 12 14.42 -2.77 -17.49
N ASP A 13 13.41 -2.25 -18.20
CA ASP A 13 13.42 -0.85 -18.67
C ASP A 13 13.45 0.15 -17.51
N ILE A 14 12.68 -0.11 -16.44
CA ILE A 14 12.71 0.72 -15.22
C ILE A 14 14.10 0.66 -14.58
N ILE A 15 14.68 -0.52 -14.41
CA ILE A 15 16.02 -0.70 -13.84
C ILE A 15 17.09 0.01 -14.70
N ALA A 16 16.99 -0.12 -16.02
CA ALA A 16 17.90 0.55 -16.96
C ALA A 16 17.80 2.08 -16.88
N GLY A 17 16.58 2.61 -16.68
CA GLY A 17 16.33 4.03 -16.46
C GLY A 17 17.07 4.59 -15.23
N HIS A 18 17.32 3.75 -14.23
CA HIS A 18 18.16 4.06 -13.06
C HIS A 18 19.63 3.68 -13.24
N GLN A 19 20.08 3.41 -14.49
CA GLN A 19 21.47 3.08 -14.85
C GLN A 19 21.97 1.80 -14.16
N ARG A 20 21.08 0.89 -13.76
CA ARG A 20 21.41 -0.34 -12.99
C ARG A 20 22.25 -0.09 -11.75
N ARG A 21 22.02 1.03 -11.07
CA ARG A 21 22.80 1.44 -9.91
C ARG A 21 22.25 0.84 -8.63
N PRO A 22 22.99 0.02 -7.87
CA PRO A 22 22.48 -0.66 -6.66
C PRO A 22 22.00 0.33 -5.58
N GLU A 23 22.63 1.49 -5.45
CA GLU A 23 22.21 2.56 -4.53
C GLU A 23 20.84 3.18 -4.89
N ARG A 24 20.29 2.85 -6.05
CA ARG A 24 18.94 3.26 -6.50
C ARG A 24 17.86 2.22 -6.24
N LEU A 25 18.15 1.13 -5.52
CA LEU A 25 17.20 0.05 -5.29
C LEU A 25 15.84 0.54 -4.77
N VAL A 26 15.82 1.46 -3.80
CA VAL A 26 14.55 2.00 -3.25
C VAL A 26 13.78 2.77 -4.31
N GLN A 27 14.43 3.61 -5.12
CA GLN A 27 13.79 4.37 -6.19
C GLN A 27 13.23 3.45 -7.28
N ILE A 28 13.98 2.41 -7.65
CA ILE A 28 13.54 1.38 -8.59
C ILE A 28 12.30 0.68 -8.06
N LEU A 29 12.30 0.26 -6.79
CA LEU A 29 11.15 -0.38 -6.13
C LEU A 29 9.92 0.54 -6.10
N VAL A 30 10.09 1.84 -5.84
CA VAL A 30 9.01 2.83 -5.92
C VAL A 30 8.41 2.88 -7.31
N ASP A 31 9.24 2.89 -8.36
CA ASP A 31 8.75 2.95 -9.74
C ASP A 31 8.11 1.62 -10.18
N LEU A 32 8.61 0.47 -9.69
CA LEU A 32 7.95 -0.83 -9.87
C LEU A 32 6.56 -0.85 -9.24
N VAL A 33 6.42 -0.40 -7.98
CA VAL A 33 5.10 -0.31 -7.31
C VAL A 33 4.17 0.66 -8.03
N ARG A 34 4.67 1.79 -8.50
CA ARG A 34 3.87 2.74 -9.31
C ARG A 34 3.37 2.10 -10.60
N ARG A 35 4.18 1.26 -11.24
CA ARG A 35 3.86 0.64 -12.53
C ARG A 35 2.96 -0.59 -12.38
N PHE A 36 3.27 -1.48 -11.43
CA PHE A 36 2.65 -2.80 -11.28
C PHE A 36 1.71 -2.90 -10.08
N GLY A 37 1.72 -1.92 -9.17
CA GLY A 37 0.94 -1.94 -7.93
C GLY A 37 1.58 -2.73 -6.78
N HIS A 38 2.57 -3.56 -7.08
CA HIS A 38 3.25 -4.43 -6.12
C HIS A 38 4.64 -4.84 -6.62
N VAL A 39 5.42 -5.52 -5.78
CA VAL A 39 6.71 -6.13 -6.12
C VAL A 39 6.58 -7.65 -6.00
N PRO A 40 6.32 -8.39 -7.08
CA PRO A 40 6.14 -9.84 -7.02
C PRO A 40 7.43 -10.57 -6.60
N GLU A 41 7.30 -11.86 -6.22
CA GLU A 41 8.46 -12.65 -5.78
C GLU A 41 9.56 -12.72 -6.83
N ASP A 42 9.20 -12.89 -8.09
CA ASP A 42 10.14 -12.98 -9.21
C ASP A 42 10.99 -11.71 -9.38
N ALA A 43 10.49 -10.54 -8.97
CA ALA A 43 11.23 -9.30 -9.02
C ALA A 43 12.48 -9.33 -8.12
N THR A 44 12.48 -10.11 -7.04
CA THR A 44 13.63 -10.18 -6.13
C THR A 44 14.86 -10.76 -6.82
N ALA A 45 14.69 -11.83 -7.58
CA ALA A 45 15.79 -12.45 -8.34
C ALA A 45 16.27 -11.51 -9.45
N LEU A 46 15.34 -10.95 -10.22
CA LEU A 46 15.64 -10.01 -11.31
C LEU A 46 16.44 -8.80 -10.80
N LEU A 47 16.00 -8.18 -9.71
CA LEU A 47 16.69 -7.03 -9.11
C LEU A 47 18.09 -7.39 -8.59
N ALA A 48 18.23 -8.57 -7.96
CA ALA A 48 19.51 -9.04 -7.45
C ALA A 48 20.52 -9.21 -8.58
N ASP A 49 20.11 -9.86 -9.67
CA ASP A 49 20.95 -10.13 -10.83
C ASP A 49 21.34 -8.84 -11.56
N GLU A 50 20.37 -7.95 -11.83
CA GLU A 50 20.60 -6.70 -12.59
C GLU A 50 21.38 -5.62 -11.83
N LEU A 51 21.27 -5.61 -10.50
CA LEU A 51 21.94 -4.64 -9.64
C LEU A 51 23.23 -5.19 -8.98
N ASN A 52 23.57 -6.45 -9.26
CA ASN A 52 24.69 -7.14 -8.61
C ASN A 52 24.61 -7.08 -7.07
N LEU A 53 23.39 -7.36 -6.53
CA LEU A 53 23.10 -7.45 -5.11
C LEU A 53 22.79 -8.91 -4.73
N SER A 54 22.89 -9.23 -3.43
CA SER A 54 22.34 -10.51 -2.97
C SER A 54 20.80 -10.47 -2.93
N ARG A 55 20.16 -11.63 -3.12
CA ARG A 55 18.70 -11.75 -2.92
C ARG A 55 18.29 -11.36 -1.50
N ALA A 56 19.15 -11.59 -0.52
CA ALA A 56 18.90 -11.22 0.87
C ALA A 56 18.86 -9.69 1.06
N ASP A 57 19.77 -8.95 0.41
CA ASP A 57 19.78 -7.49 0.46
C ASP A 57 18.50 -6.91 -0.16
N VAL A 58 18.12 -7.39 -1.35
CA VAL A 58 16.89 -6.97 -2.03
C VAL A 58 15.66 -7.29 -1.19
N HIS A 59 15.56 -8.53 -0.67
CA HIS A 59 14.47 -8.95 0.22
C HIS A 59 14.41 -8.12 1.49
N GLY A 60 15.56 -7.81 2.10
CA GLY A 60 15.65 -6.98 3.29
C GLY A 60 15.06 -5.59 3.08
N VAL A 61 15.37 -4.95 1.94
CA VAL A 61 14.80 -3.64 1.59
C VAL A 61 13.28 -3.75 1.35
N ILE A 62 12.82 -4.74 0.60
CA ILE A 62 11.40 -4.91 0.31
C ILE A 62 10.61 -5.17 1.59
N SER A 63 11.11 -6.00 2.51
CA SER A 63 10.43 -6.32 3.77
C SER A 63 10.43 -5.17 4.77
N TYR A 64 11.41 -4.27 4.69
CA TYR A 64 11.49 -3.12 5.58
C TYR A 64 10.44 -2.04 5.26
N TYR A 65 10.16 -1.80 3.98
CA TYR A 65 9.19 -0.79 3.56
C TYR A 65 7.83 -1.42 3.29
N HIS A 66 6.85 -1.16 4.13
CA HIS A 66 5.48 -1.70 4.02
C HIS A 66 4.76 -1.32 2.71
N ASP A 67 5.17 -0.24 2.05
CA ASP A 67 4.63 0.16 0.74
C ASP A 67 5.07 -0.77 -0.41
N PHE A 68 6.13 -1.59 -0.22
CA PHE A 68 6.58 -2.57 -1.20
C PHE A 68 5.85 -3.91 -1.02
N ARG A 69 4.53 -3.87 -1.17
CA ARG A 69 3.67 -5.05 -1.04
C ARG A 69 4.01 -6.13 -2.05
N ARG A 70 3.83 -7.39 -1.66
CA ARG A 70 4.12 -8.58 -2.49
C ARG A 70 2.94 -9.02 -3.34
N GLN A 71 1.74 -8.62 -2.98
CA GLN A 71 0.50 -8.95 -3.67
C GLN A 71 -0.12 -7.70 -4.30
N PRO A 72 -0.84 -7.83 -5.40
CA PRO A 72 -1.61 -6.73 -5.95
C PRO A 72 -2.59 -6.20 -4.89
N PRO A 73 -2.75 -4.89 -4.75
CA PRO A 73 -3.80 -4.33 -3.91
C PRO A 73 -5.17 -4.55 -4.57
N GLY A 74 -6.23 -4.44 -3.78
CA GLY A 74 -7.58 -4.25 -4.31
C GLY A 74 -7.68 -2.98 -5.17
N ARG A 75 -8.81 -2.82 -5.85
CA ARG A 75 -9.05 -1.63 -6.70
C ARG A 75 -8.95 -0.34 -5.91
N HIS A 76 -9.31 -0.38 -4.64
CA HIS A 76 -9.24 0.72 -3.68
C HIS A 76 -8.31 0.37 -2.53
N VAL A 77 -7.63 1.36 -1.97
CA VAL A 77 -6.73 1.18 -0.85
C VAL A 77 -7.10 2.16 0.26
N LEU A 78 -7.60 1.60 1.37
CA LEU A 78 -7.87 2.33 2.61
C LEU A 78 -6.69 2.17 3.57
N LYS A 79 -5.91 3.23 3.77
CA LYS A 79 -4.85 3.27 4.78
C LYS A 79 -5.39 3.89 6.06
N VAL A 80 -5.30 3.17 7.19
CA VAL A 80 -5.81 3.61 8.50
C VAL A 80 -4.66 3.91 9.43
N CYS A 81 -4.64 5.11 9.98
CA CYS A 81 -3.58 5.54 10.88
C CYS A 81 -3.65 4.80 12.23
N GLN A 82 -2.59 4.09 12.56
CA GLN A 82 -2.42 3.33 13.80
C GLN A 82 -1.39 3.97 14.75
N ALA A 83 -0.98 5.21 14.48
CA ALA A 83 -0.05 5.95 15.34
C ALA A 83 -0.72 6.41 16.64
N GLU A 84 0.09 6.68 17.67
CA GLU A 84 -0.33 6.99 19.04
C GLU A 84 -1.42 8.06 19.12
N ALA A 85 -1.26 9.19 18.42
CA ALA A 85 -2.23 10.29 18.48
C ALA A 85 -3.61 9.87 17.95
N CYS A 86 -3.66 9.09 16.88
CA CYS A 86 -4.92 8.56 16.35
C CYS A 86 -5.52 7.48 17.26
N ARG A 87 -4.68 6.63 17.85
CA ARG A 87 -5.13 5.61 18.82
C ARG A 87 -5.73 6.25 20.07
N ALA A 88 -5.13 7.33 20.56
CA ALA A 88 -5.63 8.08 21.71
C ALA A 88 -7.03 8.70 21.50
N VAL A 89 -7.41 8.96 20.23
CA VAL A 89 -8.73 9.53 19.88
C VAL A 89 -9.67 8.51 19.21
N GLY A 90 -9.40 7.19 19.37
CA GLY A 90 -10.36 6.14 19.01
C GLY A 90 -9.96 5.24 17.84
N ALA A 91 -8.78 5.43 17.19
CA ALA A 91 -8.38 4.58 16.08
C ALA A 91 -8.22 3.09 16.46
N ALA A 92 -8.03 2.77 17.74
CA ALA A 92 -7.97 1.39 18.21
C ALA A 92 -9.32 0.65 18.04
N ALA A 93 -10.43 1.33 18.28
CA ALA A 93 -11.78 0.77 18.12
C ALA A 93 -12.20 0.64 16.64
N LEU A 94 -11.66 1.46 15.75
CA LEU A 94 -11.95 1.40 14.32
C LEU A 94 -11.61 0.05 13.65
N GLY A 95 -10.71 -0.75 14.23
CA GLY A 95 -10.38 -2.06 13.71
C GLY A 95 -11.59 -3.00 13.66
N ASP A 96 -12.42 -2.99 14.70
CA ASP A 96 -13.65 -3.79 14.78
C ASP A 96 -14.73 -3.25 13.84
N ASP A 97 -14.88 -1.92 13.77
CA ASP A 97 -15.81 -1.28 12.83
C ASP A 97 -15.44 -1.58 11.38
N ILE A 98 -14.15 -1.48 11.02
CA ILE A 98 -13.66 -1.81 9.68
C ILE A 98 -14.00 -3.26 9.33
N ARG A 99 -13.71 -4.19 10.23
CA ARG A 99 -14.03 -5.61 10.00
C ARG A 99 -15.54 -5.84 9.85
N SER A 100 -16.35 -5.17 10.66
CA SER A 100 -17.81 -5.28 10.60
C SER A 100 -18.39 -4.73 9.30
N VAL A 101 -17.87 -3.61 8.80
CA VAL A 101 -18.40 -2.91 7.60
C VAL A 101 -17.86 -3.50 6.31
N THR A 102 -16.54 -3.82 6.26
CA THR A 102 -15.87 -4.25 5.03
C THR A 102 -15.68 -5.77 4.91
N GLY A 103 -15.86 -6.50 6.00
CA GLY A 103 -15.48 -7.92 6.11
C GLY A 103 -13.98 -8.18 6.19
N LEU A 104 -13.14 -7.13 6.20
CA LEU A 104 -11.68 -7.22 6.18
C LEU A 104 -11.08 -6.67 7.47
N ALA A 105 -10.05 -7.33 8.00
CA ALA A 105 -9.21 -6.76 9.03
C ALA A 105 -8.16 -5.81 8.43
N ILE A 106 -7.55 -4.99 9.29
CA ILE A 106 -6.38 -4.18 8.91
C ILE A 106 -5.23 -5.14 8.55
N GLY A 107 -4.69 -5.00 7.36
CA GLY A 107 -3.69 -5.88 6.76
C GLY A 107 -4.27 -6.90 5.76
N GLU A 108 -5.59 -6.97 5.61
CA GLU A 108 -6.27 -7.86 4.67
C GLU A 108 -6.70 -7.12 3.40
N ALA A 109 -6.91 -7.88 2.33
CA ALA A 109 -7.32 -7.37 1.04
C ALA A 109 -8.33 -8.31 0.37
N SER A 110 -9.23 -7.72 -0.41
CA SER A 110 -10.10 -8.37 -1.38
C SER A 110 -9.79 -7.84 -2.79
N GLU A 111 -10.52 -8.30 -3.80
CA GLU A 111 -10.40 -7.74 -5.16
C GLU A 111 -10.80 -6.26 -5.24
N THR A 112 -11.70 -5.82 -4.37
CA THR A 112 -12.24 -4.46 -4.38
C THR A 112 -11.51 -3.52 -3.44
N LEU A 113 -11.14 -3.98 -2.25
CA LEU A 113 -10.58 -3.13 -1.20
C LEU A 113 -9.39 -3.79 -0.51
N SER A 114 -8.32 -3.02 -0.31
CA SER A 114 -7.24 -3.35 0.62
C SER A 114 -7.33 -2.44 1.83
N VAL A 115 -7.21 -2.99 3.03
CA VAL A 115 -7.16 -2.23 4.28
C VAL A 115 -5.74 -2.32 4.86
N GLU A 116 -5.03 -1.21 4.91
CA GLU A 116 -3.62 -1.16 5.30
C GLU A 116 -3.42 -0.31 6.57
N ALA A 117 -2.50 -0.74 7.43
CA ALA A 117 -2.03 0.12 8.52
C ALA A 117 -1.05 1.17 7.99
N VAL A 118 -1.12 2.38 8.55
CA VAL A 118 -0.09 3.40 8.36
C VAL A 118 0.23 4.06 9.71
N TYR A 119 1.50 4.41 9.90
CA TYR A 119 1.97 4.95 11.17
C TYR A 119 2.28 6.45 11.04
N CYS A 120 1.21 7.24 11.01
CA CYS A 120 1.11 8.68 10.88
C CYS A 120 0.94 9.20 9.44
N LEU A 121 -0.20 9.87 9.23
CA LEU A 121 -0.53 10.59 7.99
C LEU A 121 -0.28 12.10 8.09
N GLY A 122 0.28 12.56 9.23
CA GLY A 122 0.45 13.99 9.48
C GLY A 122 -0.84 14.75 9.83
N ASN A 123 -1.98 14.06 9.95
CA ASN A 123 -3.30 14.66 10.18
C ASN A 123 -3.81 14.45 11.60
N CYS A 124 -2.92 14.52 12.61
CA CYS A 124 -3.23 14.17 14.00
C CYS A 124 -4.31 15.03 14.64
N ALA A 125 -4.37 16.32 14.28
CA ALA A 125 -5.39 17.25 14.80
C ALA A 125 -6.82 16.88 14.35
N LEU A 126 -6.96 16.07 13.31
CA LEU A 126 -8.22 15.61 12.74
C LEU A 126 -8.34 14.07 12.82
N GLY A 127 -7.71 13.46 13.85
CA GLY A 127 -7.81 12.04 14.11
C GLY A 127 -9.22 11.60 14.57
N PRO A 128 -9.52 10.30 14.46
CA PRO A 128 -8.78 9.27 13.74
C PRO A 128 -8.66 9.56 12.25
N ALA A 129 -7.47 9.39 11.69
CA ALA A 129 -7.19 9.74 10.29
C ALA A 129 -7.01 8.48 9.42
N ALA A 130 -7.48 8.55 8.20
CA ALA A 130 -7.27 7.56 7.17
C ALA A 130 -6.92 8.22 5.83
N MET A 131 -6.63 7.41 4.83
CA MET A 131 -6.41 7.84 3.45
C MET A 131 -7.06 6.82 2.52
N LEU A 132 -7.97 7.25 1.66
CA LEU A 132 -8.60 6.41 0.64
C LEU A 132 -8.07 6.82 -0.73
N ASP A 133 -7.41 5.91 -1.43
CA ASP A 133 -6.82 6.13 -2.76
C ASP A 133 -5.94 7.40 -2.85
N GLY A 134 -5.17 7.66 -1.80
CA GLY A 134 -4.31 8.84 -1.71
C GLY A 134 -5.03 10.13 -1.26
N LYS A 135 -6.34 10.10 -1.02
CA LYS A 135 -7.10 11.24 -0.50
C LYS A 135 -7.23 11.13 1.02
N PRO A 136 -6.85 12.17 1.79
CA PRO A 136 -6.95 12.13 3.24
C PRO A 136 -8.41 12.13 3.70
N VAL A 137 -8.69 11.31 4.69
CA VAL A 137 -9.98 11.22 5.40
C VAL A 137 -9.74 11.58 6.85
N ALA A 138 -10.43 12.60 7.33
CA ALA A 138 -10.34 13.08 8.70
C ALA A 138 -11.50 12.54 9.56
N ARG A 139 -11.27 12.39 10.86
CA ARG A 139 -12.29 12.01 11.85
C ARG A 139 -13.08 10.79 11.40
N LEU A 140 -12.35 9.73 11.02
CA LEU A 140 -12.96 8.49 10.59
C LEU A 140 -13.65 7.83 11.78
N ASP A 141 -14.95 7.66 11.67
CA ASP A 141 -15.81 6.88 12.54
C ASP A 141 -16.58 5.84 11.73
N ARG A 142 -17.42 5.07 12.40
CA ARG A 142 -18.21 4.02 11.76
C ARG A 142 -19.14 4.55 10.67
N GLU A 143 -19.89 5.63 10.93
CA GLU A 143 -20.85 6.21 9.98
C GLU A 143 -20.15 6.69 8.70
N ARG A 144 -19.01 7.37 8.88
CA ARG A 144 -18.21 7.83 7.76
C ARG A 144 -17.58 6.69 6.98
N LEU A 145 -17.18 5.61 7.67
CA LEU A 145 -16.66 4.41 7.03
C LEU A 145 -17.75 3.73 6.18
N GLU A 146 -18.97 3.58 6.71
CA GLU A 146 -20.11 3.01 5.99
C GLU A 146 -20.41 3.81 4.71
N THR A 147 -20.42 5.14 4.81
CA THR A 147 -20.58 6.04 3.64
C THR A 147 -19.49 5.83 2.61
N LEU A 148 -18.23 5.81 3.04
CA LEU A 148 -17.10 5.62 2.12
C LEU A 148 -17.15 4.27 1.40
N VAL A 149 -17.55 3.20 2.09
CA VAL A 149 -17.65 1.86 1.48
C VAL A 149 -18.81 1.79 0.50
N ALA A 150 -19.97 2.38 0.82
CA ALA A 150 -21.10 2.46 -0.09
C ALA A 150 -20.77 3.20 -1.39
N ASP A 151 -20.06 4.34 -1.30
CA ASP A 151 -19.58 5.10 -2.47
C ASP A 151 -18.67 4.25 -3.38
N LEU A 152 -17.86 3.35 -2.80
CA LEU A 152 -16.98 2.46 -3.58
C LEU A 152 -17.76 1.39 -4.33
N GLU A 153 -18.83 0.87 -3.75
CA GLU A 153 -19.71 -0.15 -4.36
C GLU A 153 -20.50 0.44 -5.53
N GLU A 154 -21.03 1.66 -5.38
CA GLU A 154 -21.75 2.38 -6.44
C GLU A 154 -20.86 2.71 -7.64
N ALA A 155 -19.59 3.03 -7.40
CA ALA A 155 -18.63 3.35 -8.47
C ALA A 155 -18.24 2.13 -9.32
N VAL A 156 -18.60 0.92 -8.88
CA VAL A 156 -18.29 -0.37 -9.56
C VAL A 156 -19.49 -0.88 -10.38
N SER A 157 -20.69 -0.36 -10.16
CA SER A 157 -21.92 -0.73 -10.87
C SER A 157 -22.08 0.03 -12.17
#